data_34bf710c15db2c8697ecc933a134e360
#
_entry.id   34bf710c15db2c8697ecc933a134e360
#
_cell.length_a   1.000
_cell.length_b   1.000
_cell.length_c   1.000
_cell.angle_alpha   90.00
_cell.angle_beta   90.00
_cell.angle_gamma   90.00
#
_symmetry.space_group_name_H-M   'P 1'
#
loop_
_entity.id
_entity.type
_entity.pdbx_description
1 polymer ?
#
loop_
_entity_poly.entity_id
_entity_poly.type
_entity_poly.pdbx_seq_one_letter_code
_entity_poly.pdbx_strand_id
1 'polypeptide(L)'
;PDIEIPKLYNSVVILEKGIWRIVARKQLLPTYDVFDEKRYFRSAEKSSYLDFNCQEKLWKIGITICEDMWVEQNLQNKRILGKDPIKSLEKEKLDLLINLSASPFIESKSLLRQQIAAKAAIRLSCPVIYVNQVGGNDELIFDGSSFALNQKGKLKHELPAFKESVGLCNISSLGTQTSIPSK
;
A
#
# COMPACT_ATOMS: atom_id res chain seq x y z
N PRO A 1 -16.36 3.68 -32.58
CA PRO A 1 -15.83 2.41 -32.08
C PRO A 1 -16.10 2.34 -30.59
N ASP A 2 -16.92 1.34 -30.19
CA ASP A 2 -17.22 1.11 -28.80
C ASP A 2 -15.93 0.68 -28.09
N ILE A 3 -15.46 1.50 -27.16
CA ILE A 3 -14.30 1.15 -26.31
C ILE A 3 -14.80 0.04 -25.39
N GLU A 4 -14.34 -1.19 -25.63
CA GLU A 4 -14.70 -2.33 -24.80
C GLU A 4 -14.16 -2.09 -23.38
N ILE A 5 -15.06 -2.05 -22.39
CA ILE A 5 -14.67 -1.83 -20.99
C ILE A 5 -13.89 -3.06 -20.49
N PRO A 6 -12.69 -2.90 -19.94
CA PRO A 6 -11.92 -4.04 -19.42
C PRO A 6 -12.73 -4.82 -18.37
N LYS A 7 -12.66 -6.15 -18.43
CA LYS A 7 -13.36 -7.06 -17.50
C LYS A 7 -12.51 -7.49 -16.31
N LEU A 8 -11.18 -7.23 -16.37
CA LEU A 8 -10.23 -7.62 -15.34
C LEU A 8 -10.10 -6.56 -14.24
N TYR A 9 -9.74 -7.01 -13.05
CA TYR A 9 -9.35 -6.15 -11.94
C TYR A 9 -7.97 -6.55 -11.42
N ASN A 10 -7.14 -5.57 -11.10
CA ASN A 10 -5.99 -5.77 -10.25
C ASN A 10 -6.50 -5.92 -8.80
N SER A 11 -6.29 -7.09 -8.18
CA SER A 11 -6.99 -7.45 -6.95
C SER A 11 -6.04 -8.07 -5.92
N VAL A 12 -6.37 -7.86 -4.65
CA VAL A 12 -5.78 -8.58 -3.53
C VAL A 12 -6.71 -9.72 -3.11
N VAL A 13 -6.13 -10.89 -2.91
CA VAL A 13 -6.84 -12.07 -2.41
C VAL A 13 -6.24 -12.52 -1.09
N ILE A 14 -7.09 -13.06 -0.23
CA ILE A 14 -6.68 -13.80 0.96
C ILE A 14 -6.85 -15.29 0.67
N LEU A 15 -5.83 -16.05 1.06
CA LEU A 15 -5.82 -17.51 1.02
C LEU A 15 -5.90 -18.04 2.45
N GLU A 16 -6.98 -18.72 2.77
CA GLU A 16 -7.19 -19.28 4.10
C GLU A 16 -7.83 -20.65 4.00
N LYS A 17 -7.22 -21.68 4.63
CA LYS A 17 -7.73 -23.06 4.69
C LYS A 17 -8.13 -23.63 3.32
N GLY A 18 -7.31 -23.36 2.30
CA GLY A 18 -7.54 -23.83 0.92
C GLY A 18 -8.62 -23.06 0.14
N ILE A 19 -9.19 -22.01 0.72
CA ILE A 19 -10.17 -21.13 0.08
C ILE A 19 -9.52 -19.77 -0.19
N TRP A 20 -9.84 -19.17 -1.32
CA TRP A 20 -9.45 -17.81 -1.62
C TRP A 20 -10.65 -16.87 -1.73
N ARG A 21 -10.47 -15.62 -1.37
CA ARG A 21 -11.47 -14.57 -1.55
C ARG A 21 -10.84 -13.23 -1.89
N ILE A 22 -11.47 -12.47 -2.75
CA ILE A 22 -11.04 -11.11 -3.08
C ILE A 22 -11.36 -10.20 -1.89
N VAL A 23 -10.36 -9.43 -1.44
CA VAL A 23 -10.49 -8.48 -0.33
C VAL A 23 -10.30 -7.04 -0.73
N ALA A 24 -9.61 -6.77 -1.84
CA ALA A 24 -9.47 -5.43 -2.39
C ALA A 24 -9.33 -5.47 -3.91
N ARG A 25 -9.65 -4.35 -4.54
CA ARG A 25 -9.43 -4.08 -5.97
C ARG A 25 -8.85 -2.68 -6.12
N LYS A 26 -7.87 -2.55 -7.01
CA LYS A 26 -7.19 -1.27 -7.29
C LYS A 26 -8.15 -0.24 -7.86
N GLN A 27 -8.07 1.00 -7.37
CA GLN A 27 -8.90 2.12 -7.80
C GLN A 27 -8.16 3.03 -8.78
N LEU A 28 -6.92 3.41 -8.45
CA LEU A 28 -6.14 4.33 -9.26
C LEU A 28 -5.26 3.54 -10.23
N LEU A 29 -5.56 3.66 -11.52
CA LEU A 29 -4.87 2.95 -12.58
C LEU A 29 -3.95 3.93 -13.32
N PRO A 30 -2.62 3.84 -13.15
CA PRO A 30 -1.68 4.70 -13.84
C PRO A 30 -1.70 4.49 -15.36
N THR A 31 -1.58 5.59 -16.10
CA THR A 31 -1.52 5.64 -17.57
C THR A 31 -0.41 6.58 -18.03
N TYR A 32 0.75 6.50 -17.38
CA TYR A 32 1.90 7.33 -17.67
C TYR A 32 3.18 6.47 -17.66
N ASP A 33 4.21 6.93 -18.33
CA ASP A 33 5.45 6.19 -18.52
C ASP A 33 5.19 4.83 -19.19
N VAL A 34 5.71 3.79 -18.56
CA VAL A 34 5.54 2.39 -18.98
C VAL A 34 4.21 1.78 -18.54
N PHE A 35 3.40 2.53 -17.79
CA PHE A 35 2.15 2.03 -17.24
C PHE A 35 0.96 2.39 -18.15
N ASP A 36 0.19 1.38 -18.54
CA ASP A 36 -1.09 1.54 -19.25
C ASP A 36 -2.15 0.63 -18.63
N GLU A 37 -2.33 0.75 -17.31
CA GLU A 37 -3.21 -0.15 -16.57
C GLU A 37 -4.68 -0.03 -16.98
N LYS A 38 -5.15 1.15 -17.40
CA LYS A 38 -6.54 1.33 -17.85
C LYS A 38 -6.89 0.55 -19.11
N ARG A 39 -5.89 0.16 -19.88
CA ARG A 39 -6.10 -0.68 -21.07
C ARG A 39 -6.53 -2.10 -20.70
N TYR A 40 -6.07 -2.59 -19.56
CA TYR A 40 -6.24 -3.99 -19.16
C TYR A 40 -7.18 -4.16 -17.97
N PHE A 41 -7.21 -3.19 -17.07
CA PHE A 41 -7.93 -3.28 -15.82
C PHE A 41 -9.04 -2.24 -15.69
N ARG A 42 -10.08 -2.65 -14.98
CA ARG A 42 -11.17 -1.79 -14.54
C ARG A 42 -10.85 -1.23 -13.15
N SER A 43 -11.11 0.06 -12.96
CA SER A 43 -11.02 0.73 -11.66
C SER A 43 -12.10 0.25 -10.70
N ALA A 44 -11.74 0.02 -9.44
CA ALA A 44 -12.72 -0.25 -8.40
C ALA A 44 -13.46 1.04 -7.99
N GLU A 45 -14.69 0.89 -7.53
CA GLU A 45 -15.53 2.03 -7.15
C GLU A 45 -15.33 2.46 -5.70
N LYS A 46 -14.90 1.53 -4.82
CA LYS A 46 -14.79 1.72 -3.38
C LYS A 46 -13.44 1.25 -2.86
N SER A 47 -12.95 1.93 -1.83
CA SER A 47 -11.81 1.47 -1.03
C SER A 47 -12.20 0.23 -0.23
N SER A 48 -11.22 -0.58 0.06
CA SER A 48 -11.41 -1.88 0.70
C SER A 48 -10.75 -1.91 2.07
N TYR A 49 -11.44 -2.51 3.01
CA TYR A 49 -10.88 -2.95 4.26
C TYR A 49 -11.34 -4.37 4.57
N LEU A 50 -10.63 -5.02 5.47
CA LEU A 50 -10.85 -6.38 5.90
C LEU A 50 -11.02 -6.39 7.41
N ASP A 51 -12.09 -7.00 7.88
CA ASP A 51 -12.23 -7.41 9.28
C ASP A 51 -11.53 -8.76 9.47
N PHE A 52 -10.52 -8.77 10.34
CA PHE A 52 -9.66 -9.92 10.59
C PHE A 52 -9.62 -10.25 12.08
N ASN A 53 -10.11 -11.45 12.44
CA ASN A 53 -10.07 -11.94 13.82
C ASN A 53 -8.71 -12.57 14.13
N CYS A 54 -8.00 -12.01 15.10
CA CYS A 54 -6.75 -12.56 15.59
C CYS A 54 -6.62 -12.33 17.11
N GLN A 55 -6.31 -13.38 17.85
CA GLN A 55 -6.11 -13.32 19.32
C GLN A 55 -7.24 -12.57 20.06
N GLU A 56 -8.46 -12.99 19.83
CA GLU A 56 -9.69 -12.42 20.45
C GLU A 56 -9.97 -10.94 20.10
N LYS A 57 -9.17 -10.35 19.21
CA LYS A 57 -9.38 -9.01 18.72
C LYS A 57 -9.83 -9.02 17.26
N LEU A 58 -10.86 -8.23 16.96
CA LEU A 58 -11.26 -7.90 15.60
C LEU A 58 -10.41 -6.73 15.12
N TRP A 59 -9.56 -6.98 14.13
CA TRP A 59 -8.73 -5.99 13.47
C TRP A 59 -9.42 -5.46 12.22
N LYS A 60 -9.49 -4.15 12.07
CA LYS A 60 -9.94 -3.52 10.83
C LYS A 60 -8.73 -3.08 10.03
N ILE A 61 -8.44 -3.79 8.93
CA ILE A 61 -7.24 -3.63 8.12
C ILE A 61 -7.61 -3.00 6.78
N GLY A 62 -7.18 -1.77 6.54
CA GLY A 62 -7.29 -1.12 5.21
C GLY A 62 -6.31 -1.75 4.22
N ILE A 63 -6.74 -1.87 2.98
CA ILE A 63 -5.92 -2.46 1.90
C ILE A 63 -5.89 -1.51 0.72
N THR A 64 -4.69 -1.19 0.25
CA THR A 64 -4.44 -0.38 -0.94
C THR A 64 -3.45 -1.09 -1.87
N ILE A 65 -3.54 -0.81 -3.16
CA ILE A 65 -2.65 -1.39 -4.17
C ILE A 65 -1.86 -0.27 -4.83
N CYS A 66 -0.54 -0.30 -4.60
CA CYS A 66 0.43 0.60 -5.23
C CYS A 66 -0.04 2.08 -5.17
N GLU A 67 -0.46 2.63 -6.30
CA GLU A 67 -0.81 4.04 -6.46
C GLU A 67 -2.12 4.48 -5.81
N ASP A 68 -2.91 3.58 -5.25
CA ASP A 68 -4.07 3.94 -4.43
C ASP A 68 -3.69 4.81 -3.22
N MET A 69 -2.44 4.73 -2.78
CA MET A 69 -1.90 5.57 -1.71
C MET A 69 -1.33 6.91 -2.23
N TRP A 70 -1.11 7.05 -3.55
CA TRP A 70 -0.43 8.18 -4.17
C TRP A 70 -1.40 9.33 -4.47
N VAL A 71 -1.99 9.91 -3.44
CA VAL A 71 -3.03 10.95 -3.56
C VAL A 71 -2.54 12.37 -3.20
N GLU A 72 -1.30 12.49 -2.72
CA GLU A 72 -0.73 13.76 -2.24
C GLU A 72 -0.10 14.55 -3.39
N GLN A 73 -0.83 15.50 -3.97
CA GLN A 73 -0.36 16.34 -5.09
C GLN A 73 0.94 17.09 -4.79
N ASN A 74 1.10 17.58 -3.56
CA ASN A 74 2.27 18.39 -3.16
C ASN A 74 3.58 17.60 -3.15
N LEU A 75 3.51 16.27 -3.16
CA LEU A 75 4.70 15.40 -3.15
C LEU A 75 5.06 14.90 -4.55
N GLN A 76 4.16 14.98 -5.52
CA GLN A 76 4.32 14.30 -6.80
C GLN A 76 4.27 15.19 -8.04
N ASN A 77 3.96 16.48 -7.91
CA ASN A 77 3.67 17.39 -9.04
C ASN A 77 2.54 16.93 -9.98
N LYS A 78 2.09 15.68 -9.88
CA LYS A 78 0.98 15.10 -10.65
C LYS A 78 0.16 14.21 -9.74
N ARG A 79 -1.17 14.29 -9.84
CA ARG A 79 -2.11 13.36 -9.20
C ARG A 79 -2.74 12.48 -10.27
N ILE A 80 -2.84 11.18 -9.99
CA ILE A 80 -3.66 10.30 -10.82
C ILE A 80 -5.11 10.74 -10.68
N LEU A 81 -5.75 10.96 -11.82
CA LEU A 81 -7.17 11.36 -11.85
C LEU A 81 -8.03 10.22 -11.28
N GLY A 82 -8.84 10.55 -10.30
CA GLY A 82 -9.75 9.61 -9.67
C GLY A 82 -10.20 10.07 -8.28
N LYS A 83 -10.96 9.20 -7.62
CA LYS A 83 -11.33 9.37 -6.21
C LYS A 83 -10.08 9.24 -5.34
N ASP A 84 -10.12 9.79 -4.15
CA ASP A 84 -9.06 9.62 -3.15
C ASP A 84 -9.36 8.36 -2.30
N PRO A 85 -8.63 7.23 -2.51
CA PRO A 85 -8.87 6.00 -1.77
C PRO A 85 -8.60 6.16 -0.28
N ILE A 86 -7.60 6.97 0.11
CA ILE A 86 -7.25 7.22 1.52
C ILE A 86 -8.37 7.98 2.21
N LYS A 87 -8.91 9.04 1.57
CA LYS A 87 -10.05 9.80 2.11
C LYS A 87 -11.26 8.91 2.37
N SER A 88 -11.50 7.95 1.49
CA SER A 88 -12.62 7.01 1.65
C SER A 88 -12.47 6.10 2.87
N LEU A 89 -11.23 5.85 3.32
CA LEU A 89 -10.92 5.02 4.48
C LEU A 89 -10.90 5.79 5.82
N GLU A 90 -10.85 7.11 5.81
CA GLU A 90 -10.75 7.94 7.04
C GLU A 90 -11.89 7.66 8.04
N LYS A 91 -13.09 7.38 7.55
CA LYS A 91 -14.27 7.10 8.39
C LYS A 91 -14.28 5.69 9.00
N GLU A 92 -13.42 4.80 8.53
CA GLU A 92 -13.45 3.37 8.89
C GLU A 92 -12.73 3.04 10.20
N LYS A 93 -11.97 3.99 10.78
CA LYS A 93 -11.19 3.81 12.03
C LYS A 93 -10.32 2.54 11.98
N LEU A 94 -9.39 2.53 11.06
CA LEU A 94 -8.52 1.38 10.80
C LEU A 94 -7.53 1.13 11.95
N ASP A 95 -7.25 -0.13 12.25
CA ASP A 95 -6.14 -0.55 13.13
C ASP A 95 -4.81 -0.59 12.37
N LEU A 96 -4.84 -0.80 11.05
CA LEU A 96 -3.67 -0.95 10.20
C LEU A 96 -4.04 -0.63 8.74
N LEU A 97 -3.12 -0.01 8.01
CA LEU A 97 -3.16 0.05 6.55
C LEU A 97 -2.05 -0.82 5.96
N ILE A 98 -2.38 -1.66 4.99
CA ILE A 98 -1.42 -2.43 4.18
C ILE A 98 -1.47 -1.91 2.75
N ASN A 99 -0.29 -1.58 2.20
CA ASN A 99 -0.13 -1.27 0.78
C ASN A 99 0.73 -2.34 0.11
N LEU A 100 0.21 -2.93 -0.96
CA LEU A 100 0.92 -3.91 -1.79
C LEU A 100 1.33 -3.27 -3.09
N SER A 101 2.63 -3.24 -3.39
CA SER A 101 3.19 -2.49 -4.51
C SER A 101 4.15 -3.31 -5.37
N ALA A 102 4.13 -3.00 -6.66
CA ALA A 102 5.21 -3.24 -7.61
C ALA A 102 5.67 -1.86 -8.12
N SER A 103 6.29 -1.08 -7.24
CA SER A 103 6.77 0.27 -7.53
C SER A 103 8.20 0.21 -8.03
N PRO A 104 8.49 0.58 -9.31
CA PRO A 104 9.82 0.51 -9.88
C PRO A 104 10.82 1.40 -9.15
N PHE A 105 12.06 0.96 -9.14
CA PHE A 105 13.18 1.73 -8.62
C PHE A 105 13.44 2.98 -9.51
N ILE A 106 13.52 4.10 -8.86
CA ILE A 106 14.06 5.35 -9.37
C ILE A 106 14.84 5.96 -8.20
N GLU A 107 15.95 6.64 -8.48
CA GLU A 107 16.70 7.35 -7.44
C GLU A 107 15.79 8.24 -6.60
N SER A 108 15.96 8.23 -5.29
CA SER A 108 15.13 8.96 -4.31
C SER A 108 13.67 8.48 -4.15
N LYS A 109 13.17 7.53 -4.95
CA LYS A 109 11.77 7.10 -4.88
C LYS A 109 11.44 6.35 -3.58
N SER A 110 12.42 5.69 -2.96
CA SER A 110 12.21 5.04 -1.64
C SER A 110 11.81 6.07 -0.59
N LEU A 111 12.51 7.22 -0.53
CA LEU A 111 12.14 8.30 0.39
C LEU A 111 10.75 8.88 0.08
N LEU A 112 10.42 9.06 -1.19
CA LEU A 112 9.09 9.53 -1.59
C LEU A 112 7.98 8.56 -1.18
N ARG A 113 8.20 7.23 -1.33
CA ARG A 113 7.25 6.21 -0.84
C ARG A 113 7.02 6.32 0.66
N GLN A 114 8.09 6.52 1.45
CA GLN A 114 7.98 6.70 2.90
C GLN A 114 7.21 7.98 3.25
N GLN A 115 7.45 9.09 2.55
CA GLN A 115 6.72 10.36 2.77
C GLN A 115 5.23 10.21 2.46
N ILE A 116 4.86 9.56 1.36
CA ILE A 116 3.47 9.30 0.98
C ILE A 116 2.79 8.42 2.02
N ALA A 117 3.44 7.31 2.41
CA ALA A 117 2.92 6.42 3.43
C ALA A 117 2.79 7.10 4.80
N ALA A 118 3.71 8.02 5.15
CA ALA A 118 3.63 8.80 6.37
C ALA A 118 2.40 9.72 6.39
N LYS A 119 2.08 10.36 5.25
CA LYS A 119 0.85 11.16 5.13
C LYS A 119 -0.40 10.29 5.32
N ALA A 120 -0.44 9.11 4.70
CA ALA A 120 -1.55 8.17 4.88
C ALA A 120 -1.68 7.71 6.35
N ALA A 121 -0.57 7.36 7.01
CA ALA A 121 -0.55 6.99 8.42
C ALA A 121 -1.15 8.07 9.34
N ILE A 122 -0.76 9.32 9.12
CA ILE A 122 -1.25 10.47 9.88
C ILE A 122 -2.74 10.71 9.61
N ARG A 123 -3.17 10.72 8.35
CA ARG A 123 -4.57 10.93 7.94
C ARG A 123 -5.50 9.86 8.52
N LEU A 124 -5.08 8.60 8.48
CA LEU A 124 -5.86 7.47 8.97
C LEU A 124 -5.66 7.20 10.47
N SER A 125 -4.71 7.88 11.11
CA SER A 125 -4.33 7.67 12.51
C SER A 125 -4.00 6.21 12.84
N CYS A 126 -3.44 5.46 11.90
CA CYS A 126 -3.07 4.06 12.06
C CYS A 126 -1.66 3.76 11.50
N PRO A 127 -0.99 2.68 11.96
CA PRO A 127 0.25 2.21 11.36
C PRO A 127 0.07 1.86 9.88
N VAL A 128 1.16 1.94 9.11
CA VAL A 128 1.21 1.53 7.70
C VAL A 128 2.30 0.49 7.49
N ILE A 129 1.97 -0.60 6.81
CA ILE A 129 2.93 -1.55 6.25
C ILE A 129 2.92 -1.39 4.74
N TYR A 130 4.08 -1.05 4.18
CA TYR A 130 4.30 -0.93 2.75
C TYR A 130 5.13 -2.09 2.27
N VAL A 131 4.56 -2.95 1.43
CA VAL A 131 5.25 -4.12 0.86
C VAL A 131 5.49 -3.86 -0.61
N ASN A 132 6.76 -3.90 -1.03
CA ASN A 132 7.15 -3.68 -2.40
C ASN A 132 7.85 -4.90 -2.99
N GLN A 133 7.64 -5.13 -4.27
CA GLN A 133 8.28 -6.18 -5.04
C GLN A 133 9.80 -6.02 -5.07
N VAL A 134 10.52 -7.13 -5.14
CA VAL A 134 11.95 -7.22 -5.46
C VAL A 134 12.11 -7.96 -6.77
N GLY A 135 13.04 -7.54 -7.60
CA GLY A 135 13.39 -8.24 -8.84
C GLY A 135 13.42 -7.33 -10.06
N GLY A 136 13.35 -7.94 -11.23
CA GLY A 136 13.29 -7.25 -12.51
C GLY A 136 12.20 -7.82 -13.40
N ASN A 137 11.61 -6.99 -14.23
CA ASN A 137 10.68 -7.39 -15.28
C ASN A 137 10.83 -6.41 -16.45
N ASP A 138 11.16 -6.92 -17.61
CA ASP A 138 11.52 -6.15 -18.79
C ASP A 138 12.62 -5.09 -18.46
N GLU A 139 12.34 -3.83 -18.66
CA GLU A 139 13.25 -2.71 -18.38
C GLU A 139 13.11 -2.16 -16.95
N LEU A 140 12.23 -2.75 -16.13
CA LEU A 140 11.94 -2.28 -14.77
C LEU A 140 12.71 -3.08 -13.74
N ILE A 141 13.29 -2.38 -12.78
CA ILE A 141 13.90 -2.95 -11.58
C ILE A 141 13.07 -2.55 -10.38
N PHE A 142 12.85 -3.50 -9.48
CA PHE A 142 12.12 -3.30 -8.23
C PHE A 142 13.06 -3.50 -7.05
N ASP A 143 13.23 -2.46 -6.26
CA ASP A 143 14.20 -2.41 -5.16
C ASP A 143 13.68 -3.02 -3.85
N GLY A 144 12.42 -3.41 -3.76
CA GLY A 144 11.84 -3.82 -2.51
C GLY A 144 11.78 -2.66 -1.52
N SER A 145 12.75 -2.58 -0.58
CA SER A 145 12.77 -1.55 0.46
C SER A 145 11.41 -1.43 1.15
N SER A 146 10.81 -2.57 1.48
CA SER A 146 9.53 -2.63 2.20
C SER A 146 9.71 -2.10 3.60
N PHE A 147 8.70 -1.44 4.16
CA PHE A 147 8.85 -0.78 5.45
C PHE A 147 7.55 -0.76 6.26
N ALA A 148 7.68 -0.45 7.56
CA ALA A 148 6.57 -0.19 8.46
C ALA A 148 6.73 1.16 9.15
N LEU A 149 5.63 1.94 9.17
CA LEU A 149 5.52 3.22 9.86
C LEU A 149 4.53 3.11 11.01
N ASN A 150 4.77 3.89 12.06
CA ASN A 150 3.76 4.06 13.08
C ASN A 150 2.66 5.06 12.66
N GLN A 151 1.61 5.20 13.45
CA GLN A 151 0.50 6.14 13.23
C GLN A 151 0.90 7.63 13.14
N LYS A 152 2.12 7.98 13.56
CA LYS A 152 2.69 9.33 13.44
C LYS A 152 3.57 9.47 12.19
N GLY A 153 3.57 8.48 11.30
CA GLY A 153 4.36 8.46 10.08
C GLY A 153 5.87 8.24 10.30
N LYS A 154 6.31 7.82 11.50
CA LYS A 154 7.73 7.55 11.77
C LYS A 154 8.09 6.13 11.35
N LEU A 155 9.21 5.99 10.63
CA LEU A 155 9.80 4.71 10.25
C LEU A 155 10.15 3.88 11.49
N LYS A 156 9.75 2.61 11.50
CA LYS A 156 9.99 1.65 12.57
C LYS A 156 10.78 0.43 12.11
N HIS A 157 10.49 -0.04 10.92
CA HIS A 157 11.18 -1.17 10.30
C HIS A 157 11.36 -0.87 8.82
N GLU A 158 12.48 -1.32 8.27
CA GLU A 158 12.78 -1.28 6.85
C GLU A 158 13.52 -2.56 6.47
N LEU A 159 13.13 -3.16 5.35
CA LEU A 159 13.82 -4.31 4.77
C LEU A 159 14.90 -3.83 3.78
N PRO A 160 15.95 -4.62 3.56
CA PRO A 160 17.03 -4.24 2.67
C PRO A 160 16.54 -4.05 1.23
N ALA A 161 17.18 -3.09 0.53
CA ALA A 161 16.96 -2.88 -0.88
C ALA A 161 17.58 -4.01 -1.72
N PHE A 162 16.97 -4.34 -2.87
CA PHE A 162 17.44 -5.30 -3.87
C PHE A 162 17.68 -6.72 -3.32
N LYS A 163 17.04 -7.07 -2.23
CA LYS A 163 17.16 -8.38 -1.61
C LYS A 163 15.80 -8.90 -1.17
N GLU A 164 15.46 -10.12 -1.57
CA GLU A 164 14.30 -10.82 -1.03
C GLU A 164 14.47 -11.01 0.48
N SER A 165 13.49 -10.59 1.25
CA SER A 165 13.58 -10.60 2.71
C SER A 165 12.20 -10.75 3.34
N VAL A 166 12.17 -11.41 4.49
CA VAL A 166 11.00 -11.52 5.36
C VAL A 166 11.30 -10.79 6.66
N GLY A 167 10.41 -9.89 7.04
CA GLY A 167 10.50 -9.16 8.32
C GLY A 167 9.31 -9.46 9.20
N LEU A 168 9.53 -9.50 10.50
CA LEU A 168 8.48 -9.58 11.53
C LEU A 168 8.30 -8.21 12.16
N CYS A 169 7.05 -7.76 12.22
CA CYS A 169 6.69 -6.48 12.82
C CYS A 169 5.54 -6.68 13.82
N ASN A 170 5.76 -6.30 15.07
CA ASN A 170 4.70 -6.30 16.06
C ASN A 170 3.89 -5.00 15.93
N ILE A 171 2.64 -5.10 15.49
CA ILE A 171 1.77 -3.96 15.23
C ILE A 171 1.49 -3.17 16.52
N SER A 172 1.36 -3.83 17.68
CA SER A 172 1.16 -3.16 18.97
C SER A 172 2.34 -2.26 19.33
N SER A 173 3.56 -2.63 18.98
CA SER A 173 4.76 -1.81 19.19
C SER A 173 4.89 -0.63 18.24
N LEU A 174 4.20 -0.65 17.10
CA LEU A 174 4.15 0.49 16.19
C LEU A 174 3.38 1.68 16.78
N GLY A 175 2.43 1.43 17.68
CA GLY A 175 1.66 2.48 18.37
C GLY A 175 2.35 3.08 19.59
N THR A 176 3.28 2.36 20.23
CA THR A 176 3.96 2.80 21.46
C THR A 176 5.39 3.31 21.19
N GLN A 177 5.77 4.40 21.85
CA GLN A 177 7.18 4.79 21.94
C GLN A 177 7.91 3.76 22.84
N THR A 178 8.51 2.75 22.24
CA THR A 178 9.56 2.03 22.94
C THR A 178 10.82 2.90 22.90
N SER A 179 11.17 3.51 24.01
CA SER A 179 12.52 4.03 24.27
C SER A 179 13.47 2.85 24.06
N ILE A 180 14.31 2.93 23.03
CA ILE A 180 15.45 2.02 22.86
C ILE A 180 16.42 2.39 23.99
N PRO A 181 16.80 1.47 24.89
CA PRO A 181 17.89 1.75 25.81
C PRO A 181 19.16 1.91 24.96
N SER A 182 19.75 3.09 25.01
CA SER A 182 21.10 3.32 24.49
C SER A 182 22.06 2.40 25.26
N LYS A 183 22.69 1.49 24.54
CA LYS A 183 23.92 0.84 24.95
C LYS A 183 25.08 1.48 24.24
#